data_cf5cd84280c1792db9c5f06bc092d378
#
_entry.id   cf5cd84280c1792db9c5f06bc092d378
#
_cell.length_a   1.000
_cell.length_b   1.000
_cell.length_c   1.000
_cell.angle_alpha   90.00
_cell.angle_beta   90.00
_cell.angle_gamma   90.00
#
_symmetry.space_group_name_H-M   'P 1'
#
loop_
_entity.id
_entity.type
_entity.pdbx_description
1 polymer ?
#
loop_
_entity_poly.entity_id
_entity_poly.type
_entity_poly.pdbx_seq_one_letter_code
_entity_poly.pdbx_strand_id
1 'polypeptide(L)'
;LNLLIAGYGRAQKSCLQRRGNATQLIINDTPYLILGGELGNSSAANTQDIERIFPKLQKMGLNTVLVPAYWDLLEPVEGDFDFTLTDKVLEQARKYNLKVVFLWFGAWKNSTSCYAPLWFKENDKKYPRAHTESGKPLEIASAFSDEVLQADQRAFTQWLKHIAAADRDEGTVIMIQIENEIGMLEDARDYSPEANSAFCAPIPQELASYLQKHKKDLHPRLLKKWEAQGCKREGNWQEVFGADIYTDEIFMAWNYAKYVGKLAQSARSIYNVPLYVNAAMNSRGRKPGEYPSAGPLAHLIDIWHCGAPDIDILAPDLYDNDFTNWVSQYHLHNNPLFIPEIRLTDNNGVRAFYVFGEHDAIGFSPFSIEDSPESADAPLVQSYGKLKELMPLLTGYQGKGVMKGLLFDQENKERIITEDDLTITCRHYFTLPWDARATGGNVWPEGGGILLRMSKNEYIIAGSGIVIEFAKNTEKATAGTHKVLGEDGFVRKGNENNKTGSGKTAWHGKRCGIGFVDEVKVNADGSLGYIRRMNGDQSHQGRHVRIPTGHFSILHVVLYDYK
;
A
#
# COMPACT_ATOMS: atom_id res chain seq x y z
N LEU A 1 -51.26 -5.09 -19.84
CA LEU A 1 -50.33 -3.98 -19.53
C LEU A 1 -49.43 -4.43 -18.39
N ASN A 2 -48.32 -5.11 -18.73
CA ASN A 2 -47.28 -5.47 -17.75
C ASN A 2 -46.35 -4.26 -17.57
N LEU A 3 -46.47 -3.57 -16.46
CA LEU A 3 -45.45 -2.63 -16.02
C LEU A 3 -44.23 -3.42 -15.56
N LEU A 4 -43.19 -3.47 -16.39
CA LEU A 4 -41.84 -3.76 -15.98
C LEU A 4 -41.35 -2.61 -15.08
N ILE A 5 -41.43 -2.80 -13.77
CA ILE A 5 -40.67 -1.97 -12.82
C ILE A 5 -39.22 -2.38 -12.99
N ALA A 6 -38.50 -1.66 -13.85
CA ALA A 6 -37.05 -1.70 -13.85
C ALA A 6 -36.58 -1.16 -12.48
N GLY A 7 -36.24 -2.04 -11.59
CA GLY A 7 -35.48 -1.67 -10.38
C GLY A 7 -34.16 -1.07 -10.84
N TYR A 8 -34.05 0.24 -10.78
CA TYR A 8 -32.76 0.91 -10.84
C TYR A 8 -31.97 0.50 -9.58
N GLY A 9 -31.27 -0.63 -9.70
CA GLY A 9 -30.16 -0.91 -8.80
C GLY A 9 -29.18 0.25 -8.94
N ARG A 10 -29.07 1.08 -7.91
CA ARG A 10 -28.04 2.12 -7.86
C ARG A 10 -26.70 1.46 -8.07
N ALA A 11 -26.01 1.78 -9.16
CA ALA A 11 -24.66 1.35 -9.39
C ALA A 11 -23.81 1.78 -8.18
N GLN A 12 -23.09 0.84 -7.61
CA GLN A 12 -22.15 1.09 -6.52
C GLN A 12 -21.04 1.99 -7.07
N LYS A 13 -20.91 3.21 -6.57
CA LYS A 13 -20.02 4.23 -7.13
C LYS A 13 -18.54 3.91 -6.94
N SER A 14 -18.19 3.17 -5.88
CA SER A 14 -16.84 2.70 -5.60
C SER A 14 -16.89 1.26 -5.08
N CYS A 15 -16.06 0.38 -5.63
CA CYS A 15 -15.95 -1.02 -5.18
C CYS A 15 -14.58 -1.62 -5.51
N LEU A 16 -14.28 -2.75 -4.89
CA LEU A 16 -13.13 -3.58 -5.25
C LEU A 16 -13.57 -4.70 -6.19
N GLN A 17 -12.82 -4.90 -7.26
CA GLN A 17 -13.10 -5.96 -8.23
C GLN A 17 -11.85 -6.80 -8.50
N ARG A 18 -11.98 -8.12 -8.42
CA ARG A 18 -10.91 -9.04 -8.78
C ARG A 18 -10.66 -9.03 -10.28
N ARG A 19 -9.37 -8.92 -10.66
CA ARG A 19 -8.93 -8.99 -12.06
C ARG A 19 -7.63 -9.80 -12.16
N GLY A 20 -7.72 -11.04 -12.65
CA GLY A 20 -6.57 -11.95 -12.67
C GLY A 20 -6.01 -12.14 -11.26
N ASN A 21 -4.74 -11.84 -11.07
CA ASN A 21 -4.06 -11.96 -9.78
C ASN A 21 -4.20 -10.72 -8.89
N ALA A 22 -4.69 -9.59 -9.41
CA ALA A 22 -4.86 -8.34 -8.68
C ALA A 22 -6.31 -8.06 -8.28
N THR A 23 -6.48 -7.11 -7.38
CA THR A 23 -7.75 -6.48 -7.06
C THR A 23 -7.68 -5.00 -7.45
N GLN A 24 -8.62 -4.52 -8.23
CA GLN A 24 -8.71 -3.13 -8.66
C GLN A 24 -9.74 -2.36 -7.85
N LEU A 25 -9.44 -1.11 -7.55
CA LEU A 25 -10.45 -0.13 -7.14
C LEU A 25 -11.17 0.36 -8.39
N ILE A 26 -12.48 0.25 -8.40
CA ILE A 26 -13.36 0.71 -9.49
C ILE A 26 -14.17 1.89 -8.99
N ILE A 27 -14.17 2.99 -9.74
CA ILE A 27 -14.98 4.17 -9.48
C ILE A 27 -15.79 4.46 -10.74
N ASN A 28 -17.12 4.49 -10.62
CA ASN A 28 -18.02 4.71 -11.76
C ASN A 28 -17.65 3.82 -12.98
N ASP A 29 -17.52 2.51 -12.73
CA ASP A 29 -17.17 1.47 -13.71
C ASP A 29 -15.77 1.61 -14.35
N THR A 30 -14.93 2.50 -13.84
CA THR A 30 -13.58 2.74 -14.35
C THR A 30 -12.53 2.34 -13.30
N PRO A 31 -11.50 1.55 -13.66
CA PRO A 31 -10.38 1.27 -12.79
C PRO A 31 -9.64 2.54 -12.36
N TYR A 32 -9.28 2.60 -11.09
CA TYR A 32 -8.68 3.78 -10.48
C TYR A 32 -7.48 3.41 -9.61
N LEU A 33 -6.41 4.19 -9.71
CA LEU A 33 -5.26 4.11 -8.80
C LEU A 33 -5.21 5.38 -7.95
N ILE A 34 -5.07 5.19 -6.65
CA ILE A 34 -4.95 6.30 -5.70
C ILE A 34 -3.51 6.84 -5.77
N LEU A 35 -3.34 8.01 -6.35
CA LEU A 35 -2.15 8.86 -6.21
C LEU A 35 -2.48 9.83 -5.09
N GLY A 36 -2.29 9.37 -3.86
CA GLY A 36 -2.84 9.98 -2.67
C GLY A 36 -1.83 10.79 -1.88
N GLY A 37 -2.34 11.40 -0.83
CA GLY A 37 -1.60 11.97 0.27
C GLY A 37 -2.51 12.04 1.47
N GLU A 38 -1.99 11.66 2.65
CA GLU A 38 -2.70 11.76 3.90
C GLU A 38 -2.39 13.09 4.57
N LEU A 39 -3.41 13.78 5.04
CA LEU A 39 -3.26 15.01 5.79
C LEU A 39 -2.74 14.73 7.22
N GLY A 40 -1.96 15.66 7.74
CA GLY A 40 -1.57 15.65 9.13
C GLY A 40 -2.78 15.61 10.07
N ASN A 41 -2.60 15.01 11.25
CA ASN A 41 -3.69 14.66 12.18
C ASN A 41 -4.62 15.81 12.57
N SER A 42 -4.19 17.06 12.49
CA SER A 42 -5.01 18.25 12.82
C SER A 42 -5.30 19.15 11.61
N SER A 43 -4.85 18.76 10.41
CA SER A 43 -4.88 19.65 9.23
C SER A 43 -6.25 19.85 8.62
N ALA A 44 -7.25 19.04 9.02
CA ALA A 44 -8.66 19.19 8.63
C ALA A 44 -9.55 19.61 9.82
N ALA A 45 -8.97 20.08 10.94
CA ALA A 45 -9.72 20.45 12.14
C ALA A 45 -10.38 21.85 12.08
N ASN A 46 -10.20 22.59 11.00
CA ASN A 46 -10.88 23.86 10.73
C ASN A 46 -11.06 24.10 9.24
N THR A 47 -12.03 24.92 8.86
CA THR A 47 -12.38 25.20 7.47
C THR A 47 -11.31 25.99 6.71
N GLN A 48 -10.56 26.86 7.41
CA GLN A 48 -9.53 27.72 6.80
C GLN A 48 -8.33 26.90 6.32
N ASP A 49 -7.89 25.92 7.09
CA ASP A 49 -6.80 25.02 6.68
C ASP A 49 -7.23 24.12 5.52
N ILE A 50 -8.45 23.59 5.54
CA ILE A 50 -9.00 22.81 4.42
C ILE A 50 -8.97 23.66 3.14
N GLU A 51 -9.45 24.91 3.17
CA GLU A 51 -9.44 25.81 2.00
C GLU A 51 -8.03 26.13 1.50
N ARG A 52 -7.05 26.24 2.39
CA ARG A 52 -5.65 26.53 2.07
C ARG A 52 -4.92 25.33 1.47
N ILE A 53 -5.20 24.13 1.96
CA ILE A 53 -4.46 22.91 1.61
C ILE A 53 -4.88 22.36 0.24
N PHE A 54 -6.17 22.23 -0.04
CA PHE A 54 -6.67 21.52 -1.22
C PHE A 54 -6.15 22.04 -2.57
N PRO A 55 -6.02 23.36 -2.81
CA PRO A 55 -5.40 23.85 -4.06
C PRO A 55 -3.95 23.40 -4.24
N LYS A 56 -3.18 23.28 -3.13
CA LYS A 56 -1.82 22.76 -3.16
C LYS A 56 -1.78 21.31 -3.61
N LEU A 57 -2.66 20.45 -3.07
CA LEU A 57 -2.72 19.03 -3.43
C LEU A 57 -3.00 18.82 -4.92
N GLN A 58 -3.90 19.61 -5.49
CA GLN A 58 -4.17 19.59 -6.93
C GLN A 58 -2.93 19.92 -7.75
N LYS A 59 -2.18 20.98 -7.37
CA LYS A 59 -0.93 21.38 -8.06
C LYS A 59 0.15 20.31 -7.98
N MET A 60 0.19 19.56 -6.89
CA MET A 60 1.12 18.45 -6.71
C MET A 60 0.77 17.22 -7.56
N GLY A 61 -0.37 17.22 -8.24
CA GLY A 61 -0.79 16.14 -9.12
C GLY A 61 -1.54 15.00 -8.42
N LEU A 62 -1.92 15.17 -7.16
CA LEU A 62 -2.77 14.20 -6.45
C LEU A 62 -4.11 14.06 -7.17
N ASN A 63 -4.69 12.86 -7.07
CA ASN A 63 -6.08 12.60 -7.47
C ASN A 63 -6.98 12.27 -6.28
N THR A 64 -6.39 11.99 -5.13
CA THR A 64 -7.08 11.58 -3.91
C THR A 64 -6.41 12.20 -2.68
N VAL A 65 -7.20 12.58 -1.69
CA VAL A 65 -6.73 13.02 -0.38
C VAL A 65 -7.32 12.15 0.71
N LEU A 66 -6.50 11.74 1.67
CA LEU A 66 -6.91 11.01 2.87
C LEU A 66 -7.11 12.04 3.99
N VAL A 67 -8.30 12.11 4.58
CA VAL A 67 -8.71 13.21 5.46
C VAL A 67 -9.27 12.69 6.77
N PRO A 68 -8.72 13.09 7.93
CA PRO A 68 -9.28 12.75 9.22
C PRO A 68 -10.71 13.28 9.41
N ALA A 69 -11.56 12.46 10.01
CA ALA A 69 -12.87 12.83 10.53
C ALA A 69 -12.85 12.60 12.05
N TYR A 70 -13.01 13.66 12.82
CA TYR A 70 -12.75 13.71 14.26
C TYR A 70 -14.04 13.53 15.03
N TRP A 71 -14.17 12.47 15.84
CA TRP A 71 -15.38 12.21 16.61
C TRP A 71 -15.70 13.36 17.59
N ASP A 72 -14.70 13.90 18.29
CA ASP A 72 -14.86 14.99 19.26
C ASP A 72 -15.35 16.31 18.63
N LEU A 73 -15.04 16.56 17.36
CA LEU A 73 -15.54 17.71 16.61
C LEU A 73 -16.89 17.44 15.94
N LEU A 74 -17.15 16.18 15.58
CA LEU A 74 -18.42 15.76 14.99
C LEU A 74 -19.55 15.65 16.01
N GLU A 75 -19.26 15.23 17.25
CA GLU A 75 -20.24 15.09 18.36
C GLU A 75 -19.71 15.76 19.63
N PRO A 76 -19.52 17.10 19.65
CA PRO A 76 -18.94 17.81 20.79
C PRO A 76 -19.81 17.71 22.05
N VAL A 77 -21.10 17.51 21.90
CA VAL A 77 -22.09 17.22 22.94
C VAL A 77 -22.80 15.93 22.57
N GLU A 78 -23.02 15.03 23.55
CA GLU A 78 -23.65 13.71 23.29
C GLU A 78 -24.99 13.88 22.54
N GLY A 79 -25.06 13.34 21.33
CA GLY A 79 -26.24 13.38 20.45
C GLY A 79 -26.39 14.64 19.60
N ASP A 80 -25.52 15.65 19.73
CA ASP A 80 -25.53 16.86 18.90
C ASP A 80 -24.37 16.81 17.89
N PHE A 81 -24.70 16.79 16.60
CA PHE A 81 -23.75 16.54 15.53
C PHE A 81 -23.49 17.78 14.67
N ASP A 82 -22.20 18.08 14.45
CA ASP A 82 -21.72 19.12 13.54
C ASP A 82 -20.97 18.49 12.35
N PHE A 83 -21.52 18.63 11.15
CA PHE A 83 -20.93 18.10 9.92
C PHE A 83 -20.21 19.18 9.08
N THR A 84 -20.02 20.40 9.61
CA THR A 84 -19.44 21.54 8.89
C THR A 84 -18.08 21.20 8.24
N LEU A 85 -17.20 20.49 8.97
CA LEU A 85 -15.89 20.10 8.44
C LEU A 85 -16.02 19.05 7.33
N THR A 86 -16.90 18.07 7.48
CA THR A 86 -17.18 17.07 6.43
C THR A 86 -17.67 17.73 5.15
N ASP A 87 -18.63 18.64 5.26
CA ASP A 87 -19.17 19.38 4.12
C ASP A 87 -18.11 20.24 3.44
N LYS A 88 -17.24 20.91 4.22
CA LYS A 88 -16.13 21.70 3.69
C LYS A 88 -15.12 20.83 2.95
N VAL A 89 -14.78 19.65 3.44
CA VAL A 89 -13.91 18.69 2.73
C VAL A 89 -14.54 18.27 1.41
N LEU A 90 -15.81 17.91 1.38
CA LEU A 90 -16.51 17.52 0.16
C LEU A 90 -16.57 18.67 -0.86
N GLU A 91 -16.87 19.90 -0.41
CA GLU A 91 -16.87 21.11 -1.24
C GLU A 91 -15.50 21.32 -1.92
N GLN A 92 -14.43 21.32 -1.13
CA GLN A 92 -13.09 21.58 -1.66
C GLN A 92 -12.58 20.43 -2.55
N ALA A 93 -12.88 19.17 -2.18
CA ALA A 93 -12.52 18.02 -3.01
C ALA A 93 -13.16 18.12 -4.41
N ARG A 94 -14.44 18.45 -4.50
CA ARG A 94 -15.14 18.66 -5.77
C ARG A 94 -14.58 19.82 -6.56
N LYS A 95 -14.34 20.95 -5.89
CA LYS A 95 -13.76 22.16 -6.51
C LYS A 95 -12.40 21.88 -7.15
N TYR A 96 -11.57 21.03 -6.54
CA TYR A 96 -10.23 20.72 -7.03
C TYR A 96 -10.11 19.36 -7.71
N ASN A 97 -11.25 18.71 -8.02
CA ASN A 97 -11.34 17.41 -8.70
C ASN A 97 -10.49 16.31 -7.99
N LEU A 98 -10.58 16.26 -6.67
CA LEU A 98 -9.98 15.25 -5.82
C LEU A 98 -11.04 14.25 -5.35
N LYS A 99 -10.67 13.00 -5.23
CA LYS A 99 -11.43 12.00 -4.47
C LYS A 99 -11.02 12.06 -3.00
N VAL A 100 -11.89 11.55 -2.12
CA VAL A 100 -11.67 11.56 -0.67
C VAL A 100 -11.68 10.12 -0.14
N VAL A 101 -10.71 9.82 0.67
CA VAL A 101 -10.72 8.70 1.60
C VAL A 101 -10.84 9.30 2.99
N PHE A 102 -11.92 9.05 3.69
CA PHE A 102 -12.05 9.53 5.06
C PHE A 102 -11.45 8.54 6.06
N LEU A 103 -10.81 9.10 7.10
CA LEU A 103 -10.22 8.36 8.21
C LEU A 103 -11.08 8.63 9.45
N TRP A 104 -11.82 7.62 9.91
CA TRP A 104 -12.61 7.75 11.13
C TRP A 104 -11.70 7.71 12.36
N PHE A 105 -11.44 8.88 12.96
CA PHE A 105 -10.77 8.98 14.26
C PHE A 105 -11.83 8.92 15.35
N GLY A 106 -12.24 7.68 15.66
CA GLY A 106 -13.28 7.34 16.61
C GLY A 106 -12.76 7.08 18.02
N ALA A 107 -12.98 5.87 18.50
CA ALA A 107 -12.54 5.47 19.83
C ALA A 107 -11.03 5.19 19.92
N TRP A 108 -10.34 4.95 18.78
CA TRP A 108 -8.88 4.77 18.75
C TRP A 108 -8.19 5.64 17.71
N LYS A 109 -7.08 6.26 18.13
CA LYS A 109 -6.05 6.87 17.29
C LYS A 109 -4.68 6.63 17.94
N ASN A 110 -3.76 5.96 17.21
CA ASN A 110 -2.44 5.58 17.72
C ASN A 110 -2.54 4.86 19.08
N SER A 111 -3.43 3.89 19.20
CA SER A 111 -3.71 3.13 20.43
C SER A 111 -4.24 3.96 21.61
N THR A 112 -4.69 5.18 21.41
CA THR A 112 -5.31 5.99 22.48
C THR A 112 -6.68 6.48 22.06
N SER A 113 -7.53 6.88 23.04
CA SER A 113 -8.86 7.44 22.77
C SER A 113 -8.84 8.97 22.70
N CYS A 114 -7.79 9.54 22.09
CA CYS A 114 -7.55 10.99 22.11
C CYS A 114 -8.63 11.80 21.37
N TYR A 115 -9.26 11.24 20.34
CA TYR A 115 -10.34 11.89 19.58
C TYR A 115 -11.75 11.51 20.01
N ALA A 116 -11.90 10.66 21.03
CA ALA A 116 -13.20 10.49 21.67
C ALA A 116 -13.64 11.80 22.36
N PRO A 117 -14.93 12.19 22.32
CA PRO A 117 -15.40 13.43 22.90
C PRO A 117 -15.20 13.53 24.42
N LEU A 118 -15.15 14.77 24.95
CA LEU A 118 -14.93 15.02 26.38
C LEU A 118 -16.01 14.36 27.24
N TRP A 119 -17.28 14.44 26.83
CA TRP A 119 -18.40 13.80 27.52
C TRP A 119 -18.25 12.27 27.65
N PHE A 120 -17.61 11.63 26.68
CA PHE A 120 -17.26 10.21 26.70
C PHE A 120 -16.11 9.96 27.68
N LYS A 121 -15.04 10.75 27.59
CA LYS A 121 -13.82 10.59 28.41
C LYS A 121 -14.06 10.81 29.90
N GLU A 122 -14.96 11.71 30.25
CA GLU A 122 -15.29 12.05 31.65
C GLU A 122 -16.21 11.04 32.35
N ASN A 123 -16.84 10.14 31.60
CA ASN A 123 -17.77 9.15 32.12
C ASN A 123 -17.21 7.72 32.08
N ASP A 124 -16.14 7.47 32.83
CA ASP A 124 -15.46 6.18 32.91
C ASP A 124 -16.32 5.03 33.44
N LYS A 125 -17.41 5.33 34.14
CA LYS A 125 -18.39 4.34 34.59
C LYS A 125 -19.27 3.82 33.46
N LYS A 126 -19.65 4.70 32.53
CA LYS A 126 -20.45 4.34 31.35
C LYS A 126 -19.54 3.85 30.21
N TYR A 127 -18.38 4.45 30.08
CA TYR A 127 -17.41 4.17 29.03
C TYR A 127 -16.08 3.72 29.63
N PRO A 128 -15.99 2.45 30.08
CA PRO A 128 -14.84 1.95 30.81
C PRO A 128 -13.56 1.97 29.97
N ARG A 129 -12.44 2.09 30.68
CA ARG A 129 -11.08 2.06 30.12
C ARG A 129 -10.52 0.65 30.11
N ALA A 130 -9.60 0.40 29.19
CA ALA A 130 -8.70 -0.75 29.29
C ALA A 130 -7.75 -0.59 30.49
N HIS A 131 -7.32 -1.69 31.08
CA HIS A 131 -6.44 -1.72 32.24
C HIS A 131 -5.16 -2.50 31.95
N THR A 132 -4.07 -2.08 32.57
CA THR A 132 -2.84 -2.89 32.66
C THR A 132 -3.03 -4.10 33.58
N GLU A 133 -2.09 -5.05 33.56
CA GLU A 133 -2.07 -6.18 34.48
C GLU A 133 -2.04 -5.74 35.97
N SER A 134 -1.42 -4.59 36.26
CA SER A 134 -1.40 -4.01 37.61
C SER A 134 -2.71 -3.31 38.01
N GLY A 135 -3.71 -3.26 37.12
CA GLY A 135 -5.01 -2.59 37.36
C GLY A 135 -4.98 -1.08 37.11
N LYS A 136 -3.93 -0.53 36.50
CA LYS A 136 -3.85 0.90 36.12
C LYS A 136 -4.80 1.13 34.91
N PRO A 137 -5.77 2.07 35.00
CA PRO A 137 -6.59 2.45 33.85
C PRO A 137 -5.74 3.21 32.81
N LEU A 138 -6.00 2.94 31.53
CA LEU A 138 -5.28 3.51 30.39
C LEU A 138 -6.12 4.58 29.68
N GLU A 139 -5.48 5.45 28.91
CA GLU A 139 -6.17 6.40 28.00
C GLU A 139 -6.66 5.67 26.73
N ILE A 140 -7.25 4.49 26.94
CA ILE A 140 -7.72 3.58 25.90
C ILE A 140 -9.11 3.11 26.31
N ALA A 141 -10.11 3.27 25.45
CA ALA A 141 -11.45 2.72 25.67
C ALA A 141 -11.41 1.19 25.67
N SER A 142 -12.21 0.54 26.51
CA SER A 142 -12.25 -0.93 26.50
C SER A 142 -13.09 -1.46 25.35
N ALA A 143 -12.51 -2.29 24.51
CA ALA A 143 -13.22 -2.99 23.41
C ALA A 143 -14.22 -4.05 23.93
N PHE A 144 -14.24 -4.30 25.25
CA PHE A 144 -15.15 -5.25 25.89
C PHE A 144 -16.43 -4.60 26.43
N SER A 145 -16.63 -3.30 26.21
CA SER A 145 -17.83 -2.57 26.61
C SER A 145 -18.79 -2.38 25.46
N ASP A 146 -20.01 -2.85 25.63
CA ASP A 146 -21.09 -2.59 24.66
C ASP A 146 -21.47 -1.10 24.62
N GLU A 147 -21.34 -0.36 25.73
CA GLU A 147 -21.62 1.07 25.81
C GLU A 147 -20.60 1.87 24.99
N VAL A 148 -19.32 1.51 25.05
CA VAL A 148 -18.24 2.09 24.20
C VAL A 148 -18.56 1.87 22.74
N LEU A 149 -18.83 0.62 22.37
CA LEU A 149 -19.16 0.28 20.99
C LEU A 149 -20.42 1.01 20.49
N GLN A 150 -21.47 1.08 21.28
CA GLN A 150 -22.73 1.73 20.89
C GLN A 150 -22.55 3.24 20.71
N ALA A 151 -21.73 3.89 21.53
CA ALA A 151 -21.46 5.33 21.41
C ALA A 151 -20.71 5.64 20.11
N ASP A 152 -19.62 4.94 19.85
CA ASP A 152 -18.83 5.06 18.63
C ASP A 152 -19.66 4.71 17.37
N GLN A 153 -20.34 3.56 17.38
CA GLN A 153 -21.20 3.11 16.28
C GLN A 153 -22.32 4.12 15.98
N ARG A 154 -22.92 4.74 17.01
CA ARG A 154 -23.92 5.80 16.83
C ARG A 154 -23.31 6.98 16.09
N ALA A 155 -22.18 7.49 16.56
CA ALA A 155 -21.50 8.63 15.94
C ALA A 155 -21.10 8.32 14.51
N PHE A 156 -20.41 7.20 14.30
CA PHE A 156 -19.99 6.73 12.97
C PHE A 156 -21.17 6.59 12.02
N THR A 157 -22.28 6.00 12.45
CA THR A 157 -23.46 5.80 11.59
C THR A 157 -24.22 7.10 11.28
N GLN A 158 -24.28 8.07 12.20
CA GLN A 158 -24.86 9.39 11.91
C GLN A 158 -24.03 10.15 10.89
N TRP A 159 -22.71 10.14 11.04
CA TRP A 159 -21.80 10.72 10.07
C TRP A 159 -21.90 10.04 8.69
N LEU A 160 -21.96 8.71 8.62
CA LEU A 160 -22.15 8.00 7.36
C LEU A 160 -23.47 8.30 6.67
N LYS A 161 -24.57 8.48 7.42
CA LYS A 161 -25.86 8.92 6.86
C LYS A 161 -25.77 10.30 6.24
N HIS A 162 -25.03 11.21 6.90
CA HIS A 162 -24.78 12.55 6.37
C HIS A 162 -23.98 12.47 5.06
N ILE A 163 -22.87 11.74 5.02
CA ILE A 163 -22.09 11.51 3.78
C ILE A 163 -22.97 10.90 2.70
N ALA A 164 -23.72 9.85 3.03
CA ALA A 164 -24.59 9.17 2.05
C ALA A 164 -25.62 10.13 1.44
N ALA A 165 -26.08 11.12 2.16
CA ALA A 165 -26.98 12.17 1.66
C ALA A 165 -26.22 13.22 0.85
N ALA A 166 -25.09 13.72 1.37
CA ALA A 166 -24.32 14.81 0.77
C ALA A 166 -23.55 14.39 -0.50
N ASP A 167 -23.13 13.10 -0.59
CA ASP A 167 -22.32 12.56 -1.69
C ASP A 167 -23.11 11.62 -2.64
N ARG A 168 -24.45 11.62 -2.52
CA ARG A 168 -25.35 10.70 -3.23
C ARG A 168 -25.06 10.60 -4.72
N ASP A 169 -24.86 11.72 -5.38
CA ASP A 169 -24.80 11.82 -6.84
C ASP A 169 -23.37 12.11 -7.35
N GLU A 170 -22.43 12.44 -6.46
CA GLU A 170 -21.09 12.90 -6.81
C GLU A 170 -20.03 11.79 -6.75
N GLY A 171 -20.14 10.87 -5.79
CA GLY A 171 -19.14 9.81 -5.58
C GLY A 171 -17.75 10.40 -5.32
N THR A 172 -17.69 11.42 -4.48
CA THR A 172 -16.45 12.06 -4.04
C THR A 172 -15.69 11.18 -3.08
N VAL A 173 -16.41 10.56 -2.11
CA VAL A 173 -15.85 9.62 -1.14
C VAL A 173 -15.75 8.23 -1.77
N ILE A 174 -14.54 7.69 -1.82
CA ILE A 174 -14.25 6.44 -2.52
C ILE A 174 -13.87 5.27 -1.60
N MET A 175 -13.50 5.55 -0.36
CA MET A 175 -13.09 4.56 0.64
C MET A 175 -13.17 5.19 2.04
N ILE A 176 -13.30 4.37 3.07
CA ILE A 176 -13.31 4.82 4.47
C ILE A 176 -12.39 3.91 5.29
N GLN A 177 -11.53 4.53 6.10
CA GLN A 177 -10.80 3.87 7.18
C GLN A 177 -11.68 3.84 8.44
N ILE A 178 -11.71 2.70 9.11
CA ILE A 178 -12.37 2.56 10.41
C ILE A 178 -11.31 2.52 11.49
N GLU A 179 -11.38 3.43 12.43
CA GLU A 179 -10.36 3.73 13.43
C GLU A 179 -9.01 4.10 12.80
N ASN A 180 -8.04 4.45 13.62
CA ASN A 180 -6.68 4.65 13.13
C ASN A 180 -5.68 4.01 14.07
N GLU A 181 -4.85 3.11 13.51
CA GLU A 181 -3.82 2.39 14.26
C GLU A 181 -4.34 1.84 15.58
N ILE A 182 -5.55 1.21 15.52
CA ILE A 182 -6.16 0.56 16.68
C ILE A 182 -5.18 -0.45 17.26
N GLY A 183 -4.96 -0.37 18.56
CA GLY A 183 -3.97 -1.23 19.22
C GLY A 183 -4.00 -1.09 20.73
N MET A 184 -3.19 -1.92 21.39
CA MET A 184 -3.01 -1.93 22.83
C MET A 184 -1.58 -1.51 23.19
N LEU A 185 -1.43 -0.61 24.16
CA LEU A 185 -0.15 -0.13 24.69
C LEU A 185 -0.14 -0.18 26.20
N GLU A 186 1.06 -0.23 26.70
CA GLU A 186 1.62 -0.58 27.99
C GLU A 186 1.54 -2.10 28.25
N ASP A 187 0.49 -2.80 27.75
CA ASP A 187 0.35 -4.25 27.83
C ASP A 187 -0.16 -4.82 26.50
N ALA A 188 -0.03 -6.14 26.32
CA ALA A 188 -0.45 -6.83 25.09
C ALA A 188 -1.97 -7.01 24.97
N ARG A 189 -2.71 -6.92 26.09
CA ARG A 189 -4.16 -7.00 26.17
C ARG A 189 -4.73 -6.13 27.28
N ASP A 190 -6.03 -5.92 27.22
CA ASP A 190 -6.81 -5.36 28.34
C ASP A 190 -6.92 -6.39 29.47
N TYR A 191 -6.70 -5.96 30.72
CA TYR A 191 -6.84 -6.74 31.95
C TYR A 191 -8.05 -6.30 32.81
N SER A 192 -9.01 -5.58 32.24
CA SER A 192 -10.29 -5.31 32.91
C SER A 192 -10.99 -6.62 33.30
N PRO A 193 -11.93 -6.59 34.27
CA PRO A 193 -12.66 -7.80 34.66
C PRO A 193 -13.36 -8.50 33.49
N GLU A 194 -13.96 -7.74 32.58
CA GLU A 194 -14.64 -8.22 31.39
C GLU A 194 -13.65 -8.88 30.43
N ALA A 195 -12.51 -8.24 30.18
CA ALA A 195 -11.44 -8.79 29.34
C ALA A 195 -10.85 -10.08 29.94
N ASN A 196 -10.62 -10.11 31.25
CA ASN A 196 -10.13 -11.32 31.94
C ASN A 196 -11.13 -12.47 31.85
N SER A 197 -12.43 -12.20 32.02
CA SER A 197 -13.49 -13.20 31.84
C SER A 197 -13.49 -13.75 30.41
N ALA A 198 -13.41 -12.90 29.39
CA ALA A 198 -13.34 -13.30 27.99
C ALA A 198 -12.06 -14.08 27.65
N PHE A 199 -10.93 -13.72 28.26
CA PHE A 199 -9.65 -14.42 28.06
C PHE A 199 -9.66 -15.85 28.60
N CYS A 200 -10.36 -16.07 29.72
CA CYS A 200 -10.52 -17.40 30.31
C CYS A 200 -11.60 -18.25 29.62
N ALA A 201 -12.46 -17.64 28.81
CA ALA A 201 -13.50 -18.36 28.07
C ALA A 201 -12.90 -19.18 26.91
N PRO A 202 -13.61 -20.22 26.42
CA PRO A 202 -13.19 -20.92 25.22
C PRO A 202 -13.08 -19.99 24.01
N ILE A 203 -12.13 -20.31 23.09
CA ILE A 203 -12.03 -19.57 21.83
C ILE A 203 -13.35 -19.68 21.04
N PRO A 204 -13.74 -18.64 20.27
CA PRO A 204 -14.93 -18.69 19.46
C PRO A 204 -14.88 -19.81 18.40
N GLN A 205 -16.00 -20.51 18.21
CA GLN A 205 -16.10 -21.62 17.24
C GLN A 205 -15.84 -21.15 15.80
N GLU A 206 -16.18 -19.90 15.47
CA GLU A 206 -15.89 -19.31 14.16
C GLU A 206 -14.38 -19.18 13.91
N LEU A 207 -13.59 -18.78 14.92
CA LEU A 207 -12.14 -18.72 14.84
C LEU A 207 -11.54 -20.13 14.67
N ALA A 208 -11.97 -21.10 15.48
CA ALA A 208 -11.52 -22.48 15.35
C ALA A 208 -11.80 -23.06 13.96
N SER A 209 -12.96 -22.76 13.41
CA SER A 209 -13.38 -23.20 12.06
C SER A 209 -12.55 -22.53 10.96
N TYR A 210 -12.27 -21.22 11.10
CA TYR A 210 -11.44 -20.46 10.16
C TYR A 210 -10.01 -21.02 10.13
N LEU A 211 -9.37 -21.20 11.27
CA LEU A 211 -8.02 -21.75 11.37
C LEU A 211 -7.91 -23.12 10.68
N GLN A 212 -8.91 -23.99 10.88
CA GLN A 212 -8.94 -25.30 10.25
C GLN A 212 -9.09 -25.22 8.73
N LYS A 213 -10.00 -24.38 8.26
CA LYS A 213 -10.30 -24.21 6.82
C LYS A 213 -9.10 -23.64 6.08
N HIS A 214 -8.40 -22.69 6.69
CA HIS A 214 -7.32 -21.94 6.07
C HIS A 214 -5.92 -22.40 6.51
N LYS A 215 -5.80 -23.55 7.18
CA LYS A 215 -4.53 -24.02 7.78
C LYS A 215 -3.30 -23.91 6.87
N LYS A 216 -3.47 -24.14 5.56
CA LYS A 216 -2.36 -24.12 4.59
C LYS A 216 -1.89 -22.73 4.24
N ASP A 217 -2.75 -21.73 4.41
CA ASP A 217 -2.56 -20.35 3.97
C ASP A 217 -2.36 -19.40 5.15
N LEU A 218 -2.43 -19.91 6.40
CA LEU A 218 -2.20 -19.10 7.60
C LEU A 218 -0.80 -18.51 7.62
N HIS A 219 -0.70 -17.30 8.16
CA HIS A 219 0.59 -16.68 8.41
C HIS A 219 1.50 -17.62 9.23
N PRO A 220 2.78 -17.83 8.84
CA PRO A 220 3.66 -18.84 9.45
C PRO A 220 3.82 -18.74 10.97
N ARG A 221 3.82 -17.52 11.54
CA ARG A 221 3.91 -17.32 12.99
C ARG A 221 2.66 -17.80 13.71
N LEU A 222 1.47 -17.51 13.18
CA LEU A 222 0.20 -17.96 13.74
C LEU A 222 0.10 -19.48 13.65
N LEU A 223 0.39 -20.05 12.46
CA LEU A 223 0.39 -21.49 12.24
C LEU A 223 1.30 -22.23 13.21
N LYS A 224 2.56 -21.80 13.32
CA LYS A 224 3.56 -22.39 14.22
C LYS A 224 3.08 -22.41 15.69
N LYS A 225 2.45 -21.30 16.12
CA LYS A 225 1.91 -21.17 17.47
C LYS A 225 0.78 -22.16 17.74
N TRP A 226 -0.16 -22.26 16.81
CA TRP A 226 -1.29 -23.19 16.88
C TRP A 226 -0.83 -24.67 16.79
N GLU A 227 0.14 -24.98 15.92
CA GLU A 227 0.70 -26.34 15.79
C GLU A 227 1.44 -26.78 17.06
N ALA A 228 2.13 -25.86 17.75
CA ALA A 228 2.80 -26.15 19.01
C ALA A 228 1.84 -26.64 20.11
N GLN A 229 0.53 -26.33 19.99
CA GLN A 229 -0.54 -26.79 20.88
C GLN A 229 -1.35 -27.95 20.27
N GLY A 230 -0.82 -28.62 19.22
CA GLY A 230 -1.48 -29.75 18.56
C GLY A 230 -2.68 -29.38 17.71
N CYS A 231 -2.76 -28.14 17.23
CA CYS A 231 -3.88 -27.60 16.45
C CYS A 231 -5.23 -27.79 17.17
N LYS A 232 -5.27 -27.54 18.47
CA LYS A 232 -6.51 -27.63 19.27
C LYS A 232 -7.59 -26.71 18.71
N ARG A 233 -8.82 -27.16 18.78
CA ARG A 233 -10.01 -26.44 18.30
C ARG A 233 -10.93 -26.01 19.44
N GLU A 234 -10.68 -26.54 20.61
CA GLU A 234 -11.45 -26.32 21.83
C GLU A 234 -10.48 -26.00 22.98
N GLY A 235 -10.94 -25.20 23.92
CA GLY A 235 -10.16 -24.71 25.03
C GLY A 235 -10.10 -23.18 25.06
N ASN A 236 -9.54 -22.62 26.13
CA ASN A 236 -9.32 -21.19 26.24
C ASN A 236 -8.11 -20.75 25.35
N TRP A 237 -7.86 -19.46 25.31
CA TRP A 237 -6.80 -18.88 24.46
C TRP A 237 -5.43 -19.47 24.73
N GLN A 238 -5.06 -19.68 26.00
CA GLN A 238 -3.77 -20.27 26.37
C GLN A 238 -3.67 -21.75 26.04
N GLU A 239 -4.75 -22.51 26.17
CA GLU A 239 -4.79 -23.93 25.78
C GLU A 239 -4.65 -24.13 24.27
N VAL A 240 -5.13 -23.18 23.46
CA VAL A 240 -5.12 -23.26 22.00
C VAL A 240 -3.85 -22.67 21.40
N PHE A 241 -3.33 -21.57 21.96
CA PHE A 241 -2.19 -20.85 21.39
C PHE A 241 -0.92 -20.84 22.26
N GLY A 242 -0.99 -21.43 23.49
CA GLY A 242 0.12 -21.41 24.45
C GLY A 242 0.04 -20.22 25.41
N ALA A 243 0.66 -20.36 26.58
CA ALA A 243 0.65 -19.35 27.64
C ALA A 243 1.84 -18.39 27.49
N ASP A 244 1.72 -17.37 26.66
CA ASP A 244 2.71 -16.32 26.49
C ASP A 244 2.08 -15.00 25.99
N ILE A 245 2.85 -13.92 25.99
CA ILE A 245 2.42 -12.57 25.61
C ILE A 245 1.89 -12.47 24.15
N TYR A 246 2.31 -13.37 23.25
CA TYR A 246 1.79 -13.38 21.87
C TYR A 246 0.38 -13.98 21.80
N THR A 247 -0.02 -14.80 22.78
CA THR A 247 -1.41 -15.26 22.93
C THR A 247 -2.31 -14.13 23.43
N ASP A 248 -1.79 -13.28 24.32
CA ASP A 248 -2.50 -12.06 24.76
C ASP A 248 -2.74 -11.13 23.58
N GLU A 249 -1.75 -10.97 22.70
CA GLU A 249 -1.90 -10.18 21.46
C GLU A 249 -2.93 -10.78 20.49
N ILE A 250 -2.93 -12.10 20.26
CA ILE A 250 -3.91 -12.78 19.41
C ILE A 250 -5.34 -12.60 19.97
N PHE A 251 -5.50 -12.75 21.28
CA PHE A 251 -6.77 -12.52 21.96
C PHE A 251 -7.27 -11.08 21.75
N MET A 252 -6.39 -10.12 21.95
CA MET A 252 -6.76 -8.72 21.79
C MET A 252 -7.06 -8.36 20.34
N ALA A 253 -6.29 -8.90 19.37
CA ALA A 253 -6.53 -8.72 17.94
C ALA A 253 -7.92 -9.25 17.51
N TRP A 254 -8.33 -10.39 18.05
CA TRP A 254 -9.67 -10.92 17.83
C TRP A 254 -10.75 -9.94 18.30
N ASN A 255 -10.61 -9.40 19.51
CA ASN A 255 -11.63 -8.51 20.09
C ASN A 255 -11.67 -7.16 19.39
N TYR A 256 -10.53 -6.61 18.99
CA TYR A 256 -10.48 -5.41 18.14
C TYR A 256 -11.10 -5.66 16.76
N ALA A 257 -10.79 -6.79 16.13
CA ALA A 257 -11.41 -7.16 14.86
C ALA A 257 -12.93 -7.30 14.99
N LYS A 258 -13.44 -7.89 16.06
CA LYS A 258 -14.89 -8.00 16.32
C LYS A 258 -15.54 -6.63 16.55
N TYR A 259 -14.86 -5.73 17.26
CA TYR A 259 -15.33 -4.35 17.48
C TYR A 259 -15.45 -3.61 16.14
N VAL A 260 -14.35 -3.55 15.39
CA VAL A 260 -14.31 -2.90 14.07
C VAL A 260 -15.26 -3.56 13.08
N GLY A 261 -15.39 -4.88 13.12
CA GLY A 261 -16.34 -5.62 12.29
C GLY A 261 -17.80 -5.19 12.49
N LYS A 262 -18.21 -4.83 13.71
CA LYS A 262 -19.55 -4.28 13.98
C LYS A 262 -19.74 -2.88 13.39
N LEU A 263 -18.70 -2.03 13.43
CA LEU A 263 -18.71 -0.73 12.75
C LEU A 263 -18.80 -0.92 11.23
N ALA A 264 -17.98 -1.81 10.66
CA ALA A 264 -17.97 -2.12 9.24
C ALA A 264 -19.33 -2.64 8.74
N GLN A 265 -19.96 -3.55 9.47
CA GLN A 265 -21.31 -4.06 9.15
C GLN A 265 -22.34 -2.93 9.08
N SER A 266 -22.25 -1.96 9.99
CA SER A 266 -23.12 -0.78 9.99
C SER A 266 -22.88 0.09 8.75
N ALA A 267 -21.61 0.30 8.39
CA ALA A 267 -21.22 1.07 7.21
C ALA A 267 -21.80 0.45 5.93
N ARG A 268 -21.69 -0.87 5.77
CA ARG A 268 -22.22 -1.59 4.59
C ARG A 268 -23.70 -1.32 4.33
N SER A 269 -24.49 -1.16 5.39
CA SER A 269 -25.93 -0.91 5.27
C SER A 269 -26.29 0.55 4.92
N ILE A 270 -25.39 1.51 5.18
CA ILE A 270 -25.65 2.95 5.06
C ILE A 270 -24.94 3.54 3.83
N TYR A 271 -23.64 3.30 3.74
CA TYR A 271 -22.78 3.84 2.67
C TYR A 271 -21.75 2.80 2.25
N ASN A 272 -22.10 2.02 1.22
CA ASN A 272 -21.31 0.87 0.80
C ASN A 272 -20.17 1.29 -0.15
N VAL A 273 -19.03 1.65 0.43
CA VAL A 273 -17.74 1.87 -0.24
C VAL A 273 -16.71 0.90 0.33
N PRO A 274 -15.56 0.67 -0.30
CA PRO A 274 -14.47 -0.11 0.30
C PRO A 274 -14.09 0.40 1.69
N LEU A 275 -13.86 -0.53 2.61
CA LEU A 275 -13.49 -0.27 4.00
C LEU A 275 -12.11 -0.84 4.29
N TYR A 276 -11.29 -0.11 5.03
CA TYR A 276 -9.99 -0.61 5.46
C TYR A 276 -9.67 -0.24 6.91
N VAL A 277 -8.68 -0.94 7.45
CA VAL A 277 -8.07 -0.66 8.75
C VAL A 277 -6.56 -0.64 8.57
N ASN A 278 -5.89 0.29 9.23
CA ASN A 278 -4.43 0.44 9.17
C ASN A 278 -3.76 -0.04 10.46
N ALA A 279 -2.47 -0.38 10.35
CA ALA A 279 -1.65 -0.86 11.45
C ALA A 279 -0.40 -0.03 11.65
N ALA A 280 -0.19 0.43 12.90
CA ALA A 280 1.13 0.86 13.34
C ALA A 280 2.08 -0.34 13.38
N MET A 281 3.14 -0.28 12.59
CA MET A 281 4.03 -1.41 12.38
C MET A 281 4.98 -1.66 13.55
N ASN A 282 5.21 -2.93 13.90
CA ASN A 282 6.31 -3.30 14.81
C ASN A 282 7.64 -3.36 14.06
N SER A 283 8.14 -2.24 13.61
CA SER A 283 9.37 -2.12 12.83
C SER A 283 10.66 -2.27 13.67
N ARG A 284 10.56 -2.35 14.99
CA ARG A 284 11.73 -2.37 15.90
C ARG A 284 11.93 -3.68 16.64
N GLY A 285 11.19 -4.74 16.27
CA GLY A 285 11.31 -6.06 16.89
C GLY A 285 10.94 -6.11 18.37
N ARG A 286 10.05 -5.19 18.82
CA ARG A 286 9.57 -5.12 20.20
C ARG A 286 8.58 -6.25 20.50
N LYS A 287 8.37 -6.52 21.79
CA LYS A 287 7.33 -7.44 22.26
C LYS A 287 5.96 -6.78 22.27
N PRO A 288 4.87 -7.57 22.18
CA PRO A 288 3.53 -7.05 22.39
C PRO A 288 3.41 -6.25 23.70
N GLY A 289 2.72 -5.13 23.66
CA GLY A 289 2.67 -4.13 24.74
C GLY A 289 3.73 -3.04 24.67
N GLU A 290 4.84 -3.28 23.95
CA GLU A 290 5.88 -2.27 23.73
C GLU A 290 5.70 -1.50 22.42
N TYR A 291 4.71 -1.85 21.63
CA TYR A 291 4.25 -1.21 20.38
C TYR A 291 2.73 -1.27 20.32
N PRO A 292 2.04 -0.49 19.46
CA PRO A 292 0.60 -0.62 19.23
C PRO A 292 0.25 -2.05 18.80
N SER A 293 -0.07 -2.89 19.78
CA SER A 293 -0.24 -4.33 19.60
C SER A 293 -1.66 -4.68 19.21
N ALA A 294 -1.84 -5.84 18.57
CA ALA A 294 -3.16 -6.38 18.24
C ALA A 294 -3.93 -5.66 17.13
N GLY A 295 -3.39 -4.58 16.53
CA GLY A 295 -3.90 -4.06 15.26
C GLY A 295 -3.77 -5.06 14.11
N PRO A 296 -4.14 -4.70 12.86
CA PRO A 296 -4.04 -5.59 11.71
C PRO A 296 -2.59 -5.78 11.23
N LEU A 297 -1.72 -6.18 12.15
CA LEU A 297 -0.32 -6.51 11.89
C LEU A 297 -0.20 -7.74 11.00
N ALA A 298 0.86 -7.82 10.19
CA ALA A 298 1.04 -8.89 9.21
C ALA A 298 0.81 -10.30 9.78
N HIS A 299 1.34 -10.58 10.98
CA HIS A 299 1.18 -11.87 11.64
C HIS A 299 -0.20 -12.12 12.27
N LEU A 300 -1.08 -11.12 12.30
CA LEU A 300 -2.45 -11.18 12.82
C LEU A 300 -3.51 -11.05 11.73
N ILE A 301 -3.11 -10.92 10.46
CA ILE A 301 -4.03 -10.73 9.32
C ILE A 301 -5.14 -11.79 9.30
N ASP A 302 -4.81 -13.05 9.56
CA ASP A 302 -5.80 -14.13 9.58
C ASP A 302 -6.84 -13.96 10.69
N ILE A 303 -6.43 -13.46 11.85
CA ILE A 303 -7.33 -13.17 12.97
C ILE A 303 -8.28 -12.02 12.59
N TRP A 304 -7.75 -10.99 11.96
CA TRP A 304 -8.52 -9.85 11.49
C TRP A 304 -9.50 -10.21 10.38
N HIS A 305 -9.09 -10.99 9.37
CA HIS A 305 -10.00 -11.48 8.33
C HIS A 305 -11.15 -12.32 8.88
N CYS A 306 -10.87 -13.13 9.92
CA CYS A 306 -11.91 -13.91 10.56
C CYS A 306 -12.86 -13.03 11.40
N GLY A 307 -12.30 -12.11 12.20
CA GLY A 307 -13.06 -11.29 13.14
C GLY A 307 -13.86 -10.15 12.50
N ALA A 308 -13.36 -9.60 11.38
CA ALA A 308 -13.93 -8.47 10.67
C ALA A 308 -14.08 -8.74 9.16
N PRO A 309 -14.93 -9.70 8.75
CA PRO A 309 -15.04 -10.11 7.34
C PRO A 309 -15.60 -9.01 6.40
N ASP A 310 -16.20 -7.95 6.95
CA ASP A 310 -16.69 -6.80 6.19
C ASP A 310 -15.61 -5.75 5.93
N ILE A 311 -14.39 -5.93 6.43
CA ILE A 311 -13.23 -5.11 6.07
C ILE A 311 -12.59 -5.69 4.80
N ASP A 312 -12.40 -4.84 3.80
CA ASP A 312 -11.87 -5.24 2.49
C ASP A 312 -10.34 -5.27 2.45
N ILE A 313 -9.69 -4.38 3.21
CA ILE A 313 -8.23 -4.19 3.16
C ILE A 313 -7.69 -4.02 4.58
N LEU A 314 -6.61 -4.73 4.87
CA LEU A 314 -5.77 -4.50 6.04
C LEU A 314 -4.47 -3.86 5.55
N ALA A 315 -4.19 -2.64 5.99
CA ALA A 315 -3.17 -1.78 5.39
C ALA A 315 -2.01 -1.48 6.35
N PRO A 316 -0.76 -1.35 5.84
CA PRO A 316 0.39 -0.97 6.65
C PRO A 316 0.63 0.54 6.65
N ASP A 317 1.03 1.11 7.80
CA ASP A 317 1.60 2.44 7.90
C ASP A 317 3.13 2.31 7.94
N LEU A 318 3.81 2.84 6.93
CA LEU A 318 5.19 2.48 6.62
C LEU A 318 6.18 3.56 7.09
N TYR A 319 6.79 3.34 8.23
CA TYR A 319 7.80 4.21 8.82
C TYR A 319 9.19 3.57 8.96
N ASP A 320 9.33 2.32 8.53
CA ASP A 320 10.56 1.55 8.58
C ASP A 320 11.37 1.65 7.28
N ASN A 321 12.68 1.41 7.36
CA ASN A 321 13.57 1.42 6.20
C ASN A 321 13.46 0.14 5.35
N ASP A 322 13.03 -0.99 5.93
CA ASP A 322 12.86 -2.27 5.22
C ASP A 322 11.53 -2.31 4.43
N PHE A 323 11.38 -1.32 3.55
CA PHE A 323 10.14 -1.04 2.82
C PHE A 323 9.62 -2.24 2.03
N THR A 324 10.49 -2.87 1.24
CA THR A 324 10.08 -3.98 0.34
C THR A 324 9.61 -5.21 1.10
N ASN A 325 10.25 -5.54 2.22
CA ASN A 325 9.84 -6.64 3.07
C ASN A 325 8.48 -6.38 3.71
N TRP A 326 8.25 -5.20 4.27
CA TRP A 326 6.95 -4.85 4.87
C TRP A 326 5.82 -4.86 3.85
N VAL A 327 6.03 -4.26 2.69
CA VAL A 327 5.03 -4.24 1.60
C VAL A 327 4.65 -5.66 1.18
N SER A 328 5.62 -6.56 1.04
CA SER A 328 5.38 -7.95 0.62
C SER A 328 4.53 -8.74 1.61
N GLN A 329 4.60 -8.43 2.91
CA GLN A 329 3.81 -9.11 3.94
C GLN A 329 2.32 -8.73 3.91
N TYR A 330 1.96 -7.58 3.34
CA TYR A 330 0.57 -7.13 3.20
C TYR A 330 -0.04 -7.41 1.83
N HIS A 331 0.78 -7.70 0.82
CA HIS A 331 0.30 -8.11 -0.51
C HIS A 331 0.00 -9.61 -0.51
N LEU A 332 -1.22 -9.99 -0.15
CA LEU A 332 -1.68 -11.37 -0.09
C LEU A 332 -2.81 -11.61 -1.10
N HIS A 333 -3.05 -12.89 -1.42
CA HIS A 333 -4.13 -13.25 -2.36
C HIS A 333 -5.50 -12.69 -1.96
N ASN A 334 -5.80 -12.63 -0.68
CA ASN A 334 -7.06 -12.13 -0.10
C ASN A 334 -6.92 -10.75 0.55
N ASN A 335 -5.78 -10.08 0.40
CA ASN A 335 -5.54 -8.74 0.92
C ASN A 335 -4.79 -7.91 -0.13
N PRO A 336 -5.49 -7.10 -0.95
CA PRO A 336 -4.84 -6.23 -1.91
C PRO A 336 -4.00 -5.16 -1.22
N LEU A 337 -2.87 -4.78 -1.83
CA LEU A 337 -2.00 -3.78 -1.24
C LEU A 337 -2.59 -2.38 -1.42
N PHE A 338 -2.77 -1.68 -0.32
CA PHE A 338 -2.97 -0.24 -0.22
C PHE A 338 -2.00 0.33 0.80
N ILE A 339 -1.30 1.39 0.47
CA ILE A 339 -0.42 2.12 1.40
C ILE A 339 -1.09 3.46 1.72
N PRO A 340 -1.92 3.51 2.78
CA PRO A 340 -2.62 4.73 3.16
C PRO A 340 -1.68 5.74 3.77
N GLU A 341 -0.63 5.26 4.45
CA GLU A 341 0.29 6.09 5.21
C GLU A 341 1.74 5.62 5.03
N ILE A 342 2.61 6.53 4.65
CA ILE A 342 4.05 6.30 4.60
C ILE A 342 4.80 7.59 4.96
N ARG A 343 5.93 7.46 5.66
CA ARG A 343 6.80 8.59 5.98
C ARG A 343 7.10 9.43 4.72
N LEU A 344 6.87 10.74 4.80
CA LEU A 344 7.19 11.66 3.71
C LEU A 344 8.71 11.76 3.53
N THR A 345 9.20 11.37 2.35
CA THR A 345 10.62 11.44 1.95
C THR A 345 10.74 11.66 0.44
N ASP A 346 11.91 12.08 -0.02
CA ASP A 346 12.18 12.24 -1.46
C ASP A 346 12.12 10.92 -2.24
N ASN A 347 12.31 9.77 -1.57
CA ASN A 347 12.24 8.44 -2.17
C ASN A 347 10.82 8.00 -2.51
N ASN A 348 9.79 8.67 -1.99
CA ASN A 348 8.39 8.27 -2.21
C ASN A 348 8.01 8.28 -3.70
N GLY A 349 8.66 9.14 -4.50
CA GLY A 349 8.44 9.14 -5.94
C GLY A 349 8.75 7.79 -6.60
N VAL A 350 9.89 7.19 -6.32
CA VAL A 350 10.29 5.89 -6.89
C VAL A 350 9.60 4.71 -6.21
N ARG A 351 9.30 4.81 -4.91
CA ARG A 351 8.57 3.79 -4.15
C ARG A 351 7.14 3.60 -4.67
N ALA A 352 6.49 4.70 -5.08
CA ALA A 352 5.17 4.64 -5.72
C ALA A 352 5.21 3.80 -7.02
N PHE A 353 6.21 4.01 -7.88
CA PHE A 353 6.39 3.18 -9.08
C PHE A 353 6.58 1.70 -8.74
N TYR A 354 7.41 1.42 -7.73
CA TYR A 354 7.67 0.04 -7.30
C TYR A 354 6.39 -0.69 -6.89
N VAL A 355 5.56 -0.09 -6.03
CA VAL A 355 4.36 -0.79 -5.53
C VAL A 355 3.30 -0.99 -6.60
N PHE A 356 3.14 -0.04 -7.52
CA PHE A 356 2.22 -0.22 -8.64
C PHE A 356 2.71 -1.28 -9.62
N GLY A 357 4.02 -1.38 -9.85
CA GLY A 357 4.61 -2.35 -10.77
C GLY A 357 4.77 -3.76 -10.20
N GLU A 358 5.19 -3.91 -8.94
CA GLU A 358 5.48 -5.20 -8.33
C GLU A 358 4.26 -5.82 -7.64
N HIS A 359 3.40 -4.99 -7.07
CA HIS A 359 2.33 -5.45 -6.20
C HIS A 359 0.93 -5.16 -6.72
N ASP A 360 0.79 -4.59 -7.92
CA ASP A 360 -0.52 -4.17 -8.45
C ASP A 360 -1.30 -3.32 -7.40
N ALA A 361 -0.60 -2.47 -6.63
CA ALA A 361 -1.18 -1.75 -5.51
C ALA A 361 -2.40 -0.90 -5.92
N ILE A 362 -3.34 -0.74 -5.00
CA ILE A 362 -4.53 0.11 -5.20
C ILE A 362 -4.16 1.58 -5.07
N GLY A 363 -3.20 1.91 -4.18
CA GLY A 363 -2.82 3.29 -3.93
C GLY A 363 -1.59 3.46 -3.07
N PHE A 364 -1.10 4.71 -3.05
CA PHE A 364 0.09 5.14 -2.31
C PHE A 364 -0.10 6.56 -1.82
N SER A 365 0.11 6.81 -0.51
CA SER A 365 -0.21 8.10 0.13
C SER A 365 0.83 8.47 1.19
N PRO A 366 1.73 9.43 0.93
CA PRO A 366 2.61 9.98 1.96
C PRO A 366 1.83 10.75 3.02
N PHE A 367 2.25 10.61 4.29
CA PHE A 367 1.67 11.31 5.45
C PHE A 367 2.15 12.76 5.55
N SER A 368 1.32 13.64 6.13
CA SER A 368 1.55 15.10 6.19
C SER A 368 1.86 15.68 4.82
N ILE A 369 1.10 15.28 3.82
CA ILE A 369 1.33 15.62 2.41
C ILE A 369 1.34 17.13 2.16
N GLU A 370 0.63 17.89 2.97
CA GLU A 370 0.62 19.36 2.90
C GLU A 370 1.98 20.01 3.20
N ASP A 371 2.89 19.29 3.86
CA ASP A 371 4.26 19.75 4.13
C ASP A 371 5.22 19.47 2.96
N SER A 372 4.81 18.63 2.00
CA SER A 372 5.62 18.32 0.81
C SER A 372 5.79 19.54 -0.10
N PRO A 373 6.94 19.71 -0.77
CA PRO A 373 7.11 20.73 -1.80
C PRO A 373 6.12 20.57 -2.97
N GLU A 374 5.55 21.69 -3.43
CA GLU A 374 4.64 21.72 -4.61
C GLU A 374 5.33 22.12 -5.92
N SER A 375 6.65 22.29 -5.92
CA SER A 375 7.41 22.68 -7.10
C SER A 375 7.42 21.57 -8.16
N ALA A 376 7.41 21.93 -9.43
CA ALA A 376 7.36 20.99 -10.54
C ALA A 376 8.58 20.04 -10.62
N ASP A 377 9.67 20.38 -9.98
CA ASP A 377 10.91 19.59 -9.89
C ASP A 377 10.97 18.72 -8.63
N ALA A 378 10.01 18.84 -7.71
CA ALA A 378 9.94 17.96 -6.55
C ALA A 378 9.74 16.49 -6.98
N PRO A 379 10.48 15.52 -6.40
CA PRO A 379 10.45 14.12 -6.83
C PRO A 379 9.04 13.51 -6.84
N LEU A 380 8.22 13.80 -5.83
CA LEU A 380 6.85 13.29 -5.74
C LEU A 380 5.95 13.88 -6.82
N VAL A 381 6.07 15.19 -7.11
CA VAL A 381 5.27 15.88 -8.14
C VAL A 381 5.59 15.33 -9.53
N GLN A 382 6.88 15.16 -9.86
CA GLN A 382 7.28 14.51 -11.11
C GLN A 382 6.77 13.08 -11.22
N SER A 383 6.91 12.32 -10.15
CA SER A 383 6.46 10.92 -10.06
C SER A 383 4.96 10.81 -10.32
N TYR A 384 4.14 11.56 -9.57
CA TYR A 384 2.68 11.53 -9.70
C TYR A 384 2.22 12.00 -11.07
N GLY A 385 2.91 13.00 -11.66
CA GLY A 385 2.67 13.41 -13.04
C GLY A 385 2.84 12.25 -14.03
N LYS A 386 3.94 11.49 -13.92
CA LYS A 386 4.20 10.34 -14.79
C LYS A 386 3.33 9.13 -14.50
N LEU A 387 3.02 8.85 -13.24
CA LEU A 387 2.08 7.78 -12.87
C LEU A 387 0.66 8.09 -13.37
N LYS A 388 0.24 9.36 -13.33
CA LYS A 388 -1.04 9.79 -13.90
C LYS A 388 -1.09 9.59 -15.42
N GLU A 389 -0.01 9.89 -16.14
CA GLU A 389 0.12 9.56 -17.57
C GLU A 389 0.05 8.06 -17.82
N LEU A 390 0.72 7.24 -16.99
CA LEU A 390 0.76 5.78 -17.10
C LEU A 390 -0.54 5.07 -16.69
N MET A 391 -1.45 5.73 -15.98
CA MET A 391 -2.61 5.10 -15.36
C MET A 391 -3.43 4.21 -16.33
N PRO A 392 -3.69 4.60 -17.59
CA PRO A 392 -4.43 3.74 -18.53
C PRO A 392 -3.73 2.40 -18.80
N LEU A 393 -2.39 2.41 -18.88
CA LEU A 393 -1.61 1.18 -19.06
C LEU A 393 -1.56 0.38 -17.76
N LEU A 394 -1.25 1.01 -16.63
CA LEU A 394 -1.18 0.32 -15.34
C LEU A 394 -2.48 -0.41 -15.04
N THR A 395 -3.60 0.29 -15.07
CA THR A 395 -4.93 -0.32 -14.83
C THR A 395 -5.31 -1.34 -15.90
N GLY A 396 -4.88 -1.14 -17.15
CA GLY A 396 -5.08 -2.08 -18.25
C GLY A 396 -4.31 -3.40 -18.10
N TYR A 397 -3.16 -3.37 -17.40
CA TYR A 397 -2.26 -4.52 -17.24
C TYR A 397 -2.23 -5.10 -15.84
N GLN A 398 -2.81 -4.44 -14.83
CA GLN A 398 -2.97 -5.01 -13.48
C GLN A 398 -3.55 -6.43 -13.53
N GLY A 399 -3.01 -7.32 -12.72
CA GLY A 399 -3.43 -8.72 -12.59
C GLY A 399 -3.04 -9.65 -13.74
N LYS A 400 -2.33 -9.16 -14.77
CA LYS A 400 -1.85 -9.99 -15.88
C LYS A 400 -0.46 -10.60 -15.64
N GLY A 401 0.25 -10.20 -14.60
CA GLY A 401 1.59 -10.71 -14.24
C GLY A 401 2.71 -10.25 -15.17
N VAL A 402 2.49 -9.22 -15.99
CA VAL A 402 3.44 -8.70 -16.99
C VAL A 402 4.12 -7.38 -16.55
N MET A 403 3.83 -6.92 -15.35
CA MET A 403 4.52 -5.78 -14.73
C MET A 403 5.52 -6.27 -13.69
N LYS A 404 6.64 -5.55 -13.57
CA LYS A 404 7.65 -5.73 -12.51
C LYS A 404 8.00 -4.36 -11.95
N GLY A 405 7.95 -4.24 -10.64
CA GLY A 405 8.46 -3.09 -9.93
C GLY A 405 9.95 -3.20 -9.68
N LEU A 406 10.66 -2.12 -9.86
CA LEU A 406 12.09 -2.01 -9.64
C LEU A 406 12.34 -1.03 -8.51
N LEU A 407 13.16 -1.43 -7.53
CA LEU A 407 13.61 -0.54 -6.46
C LEU A 407 15.03 -0.92 -6.08
N PHE A 408 15.92 0.07 -6.12
CA PHE A 408 17.35 -0.09 -5.91
C PHE A 408 17.86 0.97 -4.95
N ASP A 409 18.86 0.59 -4.18
CA ASP A 409 19.62 1.44 -3.29
C ASP A 409 21.12 1.08 -3.35
N GLN A 410 21.90 1.56 -2.38
CA GLN A 410 23.33 1.29 -2.31
C GLN A 410 23.65 -0.17 -1.94
N GLU A 411 22.73 -0.88 -1.28
CA GLU A 411 22.89 -2.29 -0.86
C GLU A 411 22.29 -3.21 -1.92
N ASN A 412 21.10 -2.90 -2.40
CA ASN A 412 20.34 -3.66 -3.39
C ASN A 412 20.48 -3.00 -4.78
N LYS A 413 21.61 -3.23 -5.44
CA LYS A 413 22.01 -2.50 -6.67
C LYS A 413 21.44 -3.07 -7.95
N GLU A 414 21.04 -4.36 -7.97
CA GLU A 414 20.72 -5.10 -9.18
C GLU A 414 19.62 -6.13 -8.94
N ARG A 415 18.79 -6.32 -9.96
CA ARG A 415 17.82 -7.41 -10.05
C ARG A 415 17.90 -8.04 -11.44
N ILE A 416 18.01 -9.36 -11.51
CA ILE A 416 17.96 -10.13 -12.76
C ILE A 416 16.56 -10.74 -12.89
N ILE A 417 15.92 -10.50 -14.04
CA ILE A 417 14.61 -11.02 -14.40
C ILE A 417 14.79 -11.94 -15.59
N THR A 418 14.24 -13.15 -15.52
CA THR A 418 14.22 -14.08 -16.65
C THR A 418 12.79 -14.20 -17.17
N GLU A 419 12.57 -13.84 -18.42
CA GLU A 419 11.28 -13.93 -19.11
C GLU A 419 11.45 -14.63 -20.45
N ASP A 420 10.75 -15.74 -20.66
CA ASP A 420 10.85 -16.58 -21.86
C ASP A 420 12.32 -16.90 -22.22
N ASP A 421 12.82 -16.33 -23.33
CA ASP A 421 14.20 -16.51 -23.83
C ASP A 421 15.11 -15.30 -23.53
N LEU A 422 14.65 -14.35 -22.68
CA LEU A 422 15.36 -13.13 -22.30
C LEU A 422 15.85 -13.17 -20.85
N THR A 423 17.06 -12.69 -20.63
CA THR A 423 17.59 -12.24 -19.36
C THR A 423 17.58 -10.70 -19.38
N ILE A 424 16.89 -10.09 -18.41
CA ILE A 424 16.78 -8.65 -18.25
C ILE A 424 17.54 -8.28 -16.97
N THR A 425 18.62 -7.51 -17.11
CA THR A 425 19.41 -7.03 -15.98
C THR A 425 18.98 -5.60 -15.67
N CYS A 426 18.40 -5.39 -14.50
CA CYS A 426 17.94 -4.10 -14.02
C CYS A 426 18.86 -3.63 -12.90
N ARG A 427 19.36 -2.37 -12.96
CA ARG A 427 20.36 -1.86 -12.01
C ARG A 427 20.07 -0.42 -11.60
N HIS A 428 20.59 -0.06 -10.43
CA HIS A 428 20.63 1.35 -10.03
C HIS A 428 21.52 2.18 -10.99
N TYR A 429 21.10 3.40 -11.31
CA TYR A 429 21.82 4.28 -12.22
C TYR A 429 23.28 4.53 -11.81
N PHE A 430 23.56 4.60 -10.51
CA PHE A 430 24.91 4.84 -9.98
C PHE A 430 25.86 3.63 -10.08
N THR A 431 25.42 2.52 -10.67
CA THR A 431 26.32 1.43 -11.07
C THR A 431 27.10 1.75 -12.36
N LEU A 432 26.81 2.84 -13.06
CA LEU A 432 27.51 3.27 -14.26
C LEU A 432 28.83 3.98 -13.88
N PRO A 433 30.01 3.31 -14.01
CA PRO A 433 31.26 3.81 -13.43
C PRO A 433 31.88 5.00 -14.18
N TRP A 434 31.40 5.28 -15.38
CA TRP A 434 31.93 6.31 -16.28
C TRP A 434 31.06 7.58 -16.28
N ASP A 435 29.85 7.54 -15.75
CA ASP A 435 28.97 8.72 -15.66
C ASP A 435 29.32 9.53 -14.40
N ALA A 436 29.76 10.77 -14.59
CA ALA A 436 30.14 11.65 -13.48
C ALA A 436 28.99 11.89 -12.48
N ARG A 437 27.76 11.80 -12.92
CA ARG A 437 26.57 11.91 -12.07
C ARG A 437 26.41 10.69 -11.15
N ALA A 438 26.85 9.52 -11.62
CA ALA A 438 26.81 8.27 -10.87
C ALA A 438 27.98 8.14 -9.87
N THR A 439 29.10 8.82 -10.10
CA THR A 439 30.32 8.66 -9.31
C THR A 439 30.55 9.75 -8.28
N GLY A 440 29.76 10.83 -8.31
CA GLY A 440 29.99 12.04 -7.51
C GLY A 440 29.42 12.01 -6.07
N GLY A 441 28.70 10.97 -5.66
CA GLY A 441 27.99 10.96 -4.38
C GLY A 441 28.36 9.80 -3.47
N ASN A 442 28.52 10.08 -2.17
CA ASN A 442 28.75 9.06 -1.14
C ASN A 442 27.44 8.38 -0.68
N VAL A 443 26.30 9.00 -0.94
CA VAL A 443 24.96 8.48 -0.59
C VAL A 443 24.15 8.34 -1.88
N TRP A 444 23.66 7.14 -2.12
CA TRP A 444 22.79 6.88 -3.27
C TRP A 444 21.34 7.16 -2.90
N PRO A 445 20.64 8.07 -3.62
CA PRO A 445 19.18 8.12 -3.53
C PRO A 445 18.60 6.81 -4.07
N GLU A 446 17.42 6.42 -3.63
CA GLU A 446 16.75 5.27 -4.23
C GLU A 446 16.49 5.52 -5.72
N GLY A 447 16.69 4.49 -6.54
CA GLY A 447 16.29 4.42 -7.93
C GLY A 447 15.17 3.39 -8.08
N GLY A 448 14.15 3.68 -8.89
CA GLY A 448 13.06 2.73 -9.05
C GLY A 448 12.17 3.03 -10.25
N GLY A 449 11.34 2.04 -10.60
CA GLY A 449 10.49 2.15 -11.76
C GLY A 449 9.62 0.93 -12.01
N ILE A 450 8.99 0.95 -13.17
CA ILE A 450 8.17 -0.15 -13.69
C ILE A 450 8.77 -0.63 -15.00
N LEU A 451 8.90 -1.94 -15.12
CA LEU A 451 9.10 -2.66 -16.36
C LEU A 451 7.77 -3.34 -16.73
N LEU A 452 7.09 -2.83 -17.74
CA LEU A 452 5.85 -3.39 -18.28
C LEU A 452 6.12 -4.04 -19.64
N ARG A 453 5.86 -5.32 -19.75
CA ARG A 453 5.92 -6.05 -21.00
C ARG A 453 4.61 -5.94 -21.78
N MET A 454 4.61 -5.24 -22.90
CA MET A 454 3.42 -5.07 -23.76
C MET A 454 3.26 -6.24 -24.75
N SER A 455 4.38 -6.73 -25.28
CA SER A 455 4.44 -7.91 -26.16
C SER A 455 5.77 -8.64 -25.99
N LYS A 456 6.03 -9.66 -26.79
CA LYS A 456 7.28 -10.45 -26.72
C LYS A 456 8.55 -9.59 -26.74
N ASN A 457 8.57 -8.55 -27.57
CA ASN A 457 9.75 -7.71 -27.83
C ASN A 457 9.50 -6.23 -27.55
N GLU A 458 8.47 -5.90 -26.81
CA GLU A 458 8.03 -4.52 -26.61
C GLU A 458 7.76 -4.24 -25.14
N TYR A 459 8.39 -3.19 -24.62
CA TYR A 459 8.36 -2.83 -23.20
C TYR A 459 8.06 -1.34 -23.00
N ILE A 460 7.35 -1.04 -21.94
CA ILE A 460 7.34 0.29 -21.32
C ILE A 460 8.24 0.24 -20.09
N ILE A 461 9.16 1.18 -20.01
CA ILE A 461 10.04 1.39 -18.87
C ILE A 461 9.78 2.79 -18.33
N ALA A 462 9.40 2.91 -17.07
CA ALA A 462 9.11 4.20 -16.47
C ALA A 462 9.64 4.27 -15.04
N GLY A 463 10.11 5.44 -14.63
CA GLY A 463 10.67 5.65 -13.29
C GLY A 463 11.82 6.65 -13.30
N SER A 464 12.75 6.49 -12.35
CA SER A 464 13.92 7.34 -12.16
C SER A 464 15.08 6.55 -11.55
N GLY A 465 16.31 6.86 -11.94
CA GLY A 465 17.52 6.26 -11.34
C GLY A 465 17.79 4.81 -11.73
N ILE A 466 17.37 4.35 -12.93
CA ILE A 466 17.46 2.96 -13.37
C ILE A 466 18.19 2.77 -14.69
N VAL A 467 18.83 1.59 -14.82
CA VAL A 467 19.48 1.10 -16.05
C VAL A 467 18.97 -0.30 -16.33
N ILE A 468 18.61 -0.60 -17.58
CA ILE A 468 18.08 -1.91 -17.99
C ILE A 468 18.81 -2.41 -19.24
N GLU A 469 19.27 -3.65 -19.18
CA GLU A 469 19.94 -4.37 -20.26
C GLU A 469 19.14 -5.63 -20.63
N PHE A 470 19.17 -5.97 -21.92
CA PHE A 470 18.48 -7.13 -22.44
C PHE A 470 19.48 -8.08 -23.15
N ALA A 471 19.41 -9.36 -22.82
CA ALA A 471 20.22 -10.40 -23.47
C ALA A 471 19.39 -11.66 -23.68
N LYS A 472 19.75 -12.48 -24.67
CA LYS A 472 19.16 -13.84 -24.81
C LYS A 472 19.75 -14.78 -23.76
N ASN A 473 18.95 -15.68 -23.21
CA ASN A 473 19.40 -16.73 -22.29
C ASN A 473 20.52 -17.60 -22.86
N THR A 474 20.59 -17.67 -24.20
CA THR A 474 21.61 -18.41 -24.95
C THR A 474 22.94 -17.64 -25.12
N GLU A 475 23.00 -16.38 -24.78
CA GLU A 475 24.21 -15.54 -24.85
C GLU A 475 25.23 -15.83 -23.74
N LYS A 476 25.11 -16.95 -23.03
CA LYS A 476 26.11 -17.36 -22.02
C LYS A 476 27.44 -17.57 -22.67
N ALA A 477 28.43 -16.76 -22.29
CA ALA A 477 29.81 -16.93 -22.72
C ALA A 477 30.31 -18.32 -22.37
N THR A 478 30.60 -19.14 -23.38
CA THR A 478 31.39 -20.34 -23.20
C THR A 478 32.82 -19.95 -22.81
N ALA A 479 33.39 -20.64 -21.83
CA ALA A 479 34.72 -20.37 -21.30
C ALA A 479 35.79 -20.33 -22.43
N GLY A 480 36.27 -19.16 -22.74
CA GLY A 480 37.31 -18.89 -23.73
C GLY A 480 37.60 -17.39 -23.71
N THR A 481 38.82 -16.98 -23.97
CA THR A 481 39.29 -15.59 -23.98
C THR A 481 38.36 -14.66 -24.78
N HIS A 482 37.33 -14.13 -24.12
CA HIS A 482 36.39 -13.25 -24.79
C HIS A 482 36.74 -11.78 -24.52
N LYS A 483 36.83 -11.06 -25.61
CA LYS A 483 36.83 -9.62 -25.57
C LYS A 483 35.42 -9.20 -25.17
N VAL A 484 35.28 -8.52 -24.06
CA VAL A 484 34.01 -7.98 -23.58
C VAL A 484 33.98 -6.50 -23.87
N LEU A 485 32.94 -6.04 -24.55
CA LEU A 485 32.70 -4.60 -24.68
C LEU A 485 32.27 -4.06 -23.32
N GLY A 486 33.11 -3.21 -22.75
CA GLY A 486 32.78 -2.54 -21.49
C GLY A 486 31.66 -1.51 -21.67
N GLU A 487 31.01 -1.14 -20.58
CA GLU A 487 29.98 -0.10 -20.56
C GLU A 487 30.50 1.27 -21.03
N ASP A 488 31.81 1.48 -20.91
CA ASP A 488 32.54 2.65 -21.41
C ASP A 488 32.74 2.66 -22.94
N GLY A 489 32.28 1.61 -23.62
CA GLY A 489 32.43 1.45 -25.08
C GLY A 489 33.79 0.90 -25.53
N PHE A 490 34.70 0.57 -24.60
CA PHE A 490 36.01 -0.01 -24.92
C PHE A 490 36.05 -1.52 -24.71
N VAL A 491 36.79 -2.20 -25.54
CA VAL A 491 36.97 -3.65 -25.44
C VAL A 491 37.97 -3.97 -24.35
N ARG A 492 37.56 -4.78 -23.38
CA ARG A 492 38.41 -5.30 -22.30
C ARG A 492 38.78 -6.77 -22.57
N LYS A 493 39.99 -7.17 -22.18
CA LYS A 493 40.33 -8.59 -22.14
C LYS A 493 39.65 -9.22 -20.92
N GLY A 494 38.91 -10.31 -21.13
CA GLY A 494 38.36 -11.10 -20.00
C GLY A 494 39.48 -11.69 -19.12
N ASN A 495 39.21 -11.95 -17.88
CA ASN A 495 40.17 -12.52 -16.91
C ASN A 495 40.81 -13.79 -17.44
N GLU A 496 42.17 -13.83 -17.54
CA GLU A 496 42.99 -14.91 -18.05
C GLU A 496 43.03 -16.18 -17.16
N ASN A 497 42.21 -16.30 -16.13
CA ASN A 497 42.34 -17.34 -15.12
C ASN A 497 41.75 -18.72 -15.49
N ASN A 498 41.27 -18.95 -16.72
CA ASN A 498 40.89 -20.27 -17.20
C ASN A 498 41.57 -20.61 -18.51
N LYS A 499 42.84 -21.00 -18.43
CA LYS A 499 43.57 -21.64 -19.55
C LYS A 499 43.21 -23.12 -19.64
N THR A 500 42.17 -23.47 -20.38
CA THR A 500 42.05 -24.80 -20.98
C THR A 500 41.21 -24.72 -22.25
N GLY A 501 41.87 -24.92 -23.41
CA GLY A 501 41.20 -25.17 -24.69
C GLY A 501 41.49 -24.16 -25.78
N SER A 502 42.48 -24.45 -26.65
CA SER A 502 42.77 -23.74 -27.89
C SER A 502 41.77 -24.14 -29.01
N GLY A 503 40.50 -23.74 -28.86
CA GLY A 503 39.51 -23.90 -29.91
C GLY A 503 38.81 -22.58 -30.16
N LYS A 504 38.80 -22.06 -31.39
CA LYS A 504 37.88 -21.02 -31.83
C LYS A 504 36.47 -21.54 -31.67
N THR A 505 35.81 -21.23 -30.58
CA THR A 505 34.40 -21.60 -30.41
C THR A 505 33.57 -20.68 -31.29
N ALA A 506 32.95 -21.25 -32.33
CA ALA A 506 32.01 -20.51 -33.16
C ALA A 506 30.80 -20.14 -32.32
N TRP A 507 30.36 -18.87 -32.41
CA TRP A 507 29.13 -18.42 -31.79
C TRP A 507 27.93 -19.08 -32.49
N HIS A 508 27.08 -19.76 -31.75
CA HIS A 508 25.87 -20.40 -32.24
C HIS A 508 24.67 -19.90 -31.40
N GLY A 509 23.92 -18.96 -31.89
CA GLY A 509 22.75 -18.48 -31.17
C GLY A 509 22.11 -17.23 -31.78
N LYS A 510 20.96 -16.86 -31.26
CA LYS A 510 20.36 -15.55 -31.50
C LYS A 510 20.83 -14.61 -30.42
N ARG A 511 21.06 -13.37 -30.79
CA ARG A 511 21.33 -12.27 -29.90
C ARG A 511 20.12 -11.34 -29.84
N CYS A 512 20.01 -10.56 -28.77
CA CYS A 512 19.03 -9.51 -28.62
C CYS A 512 19.69 -8.13 -28.82
N GLY A 513 19.05 -7.28 -29.58
CA GLY A 513 19.44 -5.89 -29.76
C GLY A 513 18.28 -4.94 -29.45
N ILE A 514 18.62 -3.72 -29.04
CA ILE A 514 17.64 -2.66 -28.87
C ILE A 514 17.41 -2.01 -30.23
N GLY A 515 16.21 -2.16 -30.79
CA GLY A 515 15.81 -1.55 -32.06
C GLY A 515 15.63 -0.04 -31.93
N PHE A 516 14.87 0.34 -30.91
CA PHE A 516 14.78 1.73 -30.52
C PHE A 516 14.33 1.94 -29.07
N VAL A 517 14.62 3.12 -28.57
CA VAL A 517 14.12 3.67 -27.31
C VAL A 517 13.50 5.01 -27.64
N ASP A 518 12.20 5.15 -27.39
CA ASP A 518 11.49 6.42 -27.58
C ASP A 518 10.98 6.93 -26.21
N GLU A 519 11.21 8.20 -25.94
CA GLU A 519 10.48 8.88 -24.88
C GLU A 519 9.06 9.15 -25.37
N VAL A 520 8.08 8.76 -24.56
CA VAL A 520 6.66 8.81 -24.94
C VAL A 520 5.82 9.42 -23.83
N LYS A 521 4.62 9.87 -24.18
CA LYS A 521 3.51 10.07 -23.26
C LYS A 521 2.45 9.00 -23.50
N VAL A 522 1.69 8.65 -22.47
CA VAL A 522 0.54 7.76 -22.58
C VAL A 522 -0.72 8.63 -22.66
N ASN A 523 -1.53 8.44 -23.71
CA ASN A 523 -2.80 9.11 -23.88
C ASN A 523 -3.89 8.43 -23.03
N ALA A 524 -5.03 9.10 -22.84
CA ALA A 524 -6.15 8.58 -22.04
C ALA A 524 -6.73 7.24 -22.55
N ASP A 525 -6.58 6.95 -23.84
CA ASP A 525 -6.97 5.65 -24.45
C ASP A 525 -5.89 4.57 -24.35
N GLY A 526 -4.76 4.85 -23.70
CA GLY A 526 -3.61 3.96 -23.58
C GLY A 526 -2.68 3.95 -24.79
N SER A 527 -2.94 4.72 -25.84
CA SER A 527 -2.05 4.85 -26.98
C SER A 527 -0.80 5.66 -26.62
N LEU A 528 0.31 5.40 -27.34
CA LEU A 528 1.58 6.05 -27.09
C LEU A 528 1.77 7.27 -28.01
N GLY A 529 1.98 8.43 -27.42
CA GLY A 529 2.36 9.65 -28.12
C GLY A 529 3.86 9.84 -28.13
N TYR A 530 4.48 9.85 -29.31
CA TYR A 530 5.91 10.05 -29.50
C TYR A 530 6.37 11.44 -29.04
N ILE A 531 7.46 11.50 -28.29
CA ILE A 531 8.14 12.76 -27.90
C ILE A 531 9.46 12.85 -28.64
N ARG A 532 10.37 11.91 -28.44
CA ARG A 532 11.70 11.90 -29.10
C ARG A 532 12.35 10.52 -29.08
N ARG A 533 13.26 10.29 -30.04
CA ARG A 533 14.10 9.10 -30.09
C ARG A 533 15.31 9.23 -29.15
N MET A 534 15.59 8.19 -28.35
CA MET A 534 16.60 8.13 -27.32
C MET A 534 17.75 7.16 -27.64
N ASN A 535 18.00 6.85 -28.92
CA ASN A 535 19.00 5.86 -29.34
C ASN A 535 20.46 6.34 -29.22
N GLY A 536 20.71 7.61 -28.93
CA GLY A 536 22.04 8.20 -28.75
C GLY A 536 22.62 7.98 -27.36
N ASP A 537 23.05 9.06 -26.73
CA ASP A 537 23.71 9.04 -25.40
C ASP A 537 22.82 8.46 -24.30
N GLN A 538 21.50 8.62 -24.41
CA GLN A 538 20.55 8.15 -23.41
C GLN A 538 20.44 6.63 -23.37
N SER A 539 20.68 5.94 -24.48
CA SER A 539 20.75 4.49 -24.57
C SER A 539 22.17 3.95 -24.73
N HIS A 540 23.18 4.81 -24.60
CA HIS A 540 24.57 4.48 -24.88
C HIS A 540 24.73 3.74 -26.24
N GLN A 541 24.15 4.36 -27.27
CA GLN A 541 24.07 3.84 -28.64
C GLN A 541 23.48 2.41 -28.70
N GLY A 542 22.39 2.18 -27.99
CA GLY A 542 21.64 0.90 -28.01
C GLY A 542 22.22 -0.22 -27.15
N ARG A 543 23.13 0.07 -26.20
CA ARG A 543 23.68 -0.94 -25.29
C ARG A 543 22.77 -1.23 -24.10
N HIS A 544 22.11 -0.18 -23.58
CA HIS A 544 21.16 -0.30 -22.47
C HIS A 544 20.10 0.79 -22.53
N VAL A 545 19.04 0.64 -21.76
CA VAL A 545 18.04 1.70 -21.52
C VAL A 545 18.33 2.32 -20.16
N ARG A 546 18.31 3.66 -20.05
CA ARG A 546 18.56 4.33 -18.79
C ARG A 546 17.68 5.55 -18.56
N ILE A 547 17.31 5.76 -17.32
CA ILE A 547 16.65 6.96 -16.82
C ILE A 547 17.53 7.51 -15.68
N PRO A 548 18.10 8.71 -15.83
CA PRO A 548 18.95 9.29 -14.79
C PRO A 548 18.20 9.55 -13.48
N THR A 549 18.92 9.53 -12.38
CA THR A 549 18.38 9.88 -11.06
C THR A 549 17.88 11.34 -11.06
N GLY A 550 16.74 11.59 -10.43
CA GLY A 550 16.10 12.91 -10.34
C GLY A 550 15.26 13.30 -11.57
N HIS A 551 15.23 12.45 -12.60
CA HIS A 551 14.36 12.62 -13.76
C HIS A 551 13.38 11.47 -13.87
N PHE A 552 12.09 11.76 -14.02
CA PHE A 552 11.06 10.75 -14.28
C PHE A 552 10.67 10.77 -15.75
N SER A 553 10.77 9.61 -16.39
CA SER A 553 10.46 9.45 -17.82
C SER A 553 9.65 8.18 -18.07
N ILE A 554 8.95 8.14 -19.21
CA ILE A 554 8.29 6.96 -19.76
C ILE A 554 8.96 6.66 -21.10
N LEU A 555 9.54 5.46 -21.19
CA LEU A 555 10.27 5.00 -22.37
C LEU A 555 9.57 3.81 -23.00
N HIS A 556 9.35 3.88 -24.30
CA HIS A 556 8.91 2.76 -25.13
C HIS A 556 10.13 2.11 -25.79
N VAL A 557 10.30 0.82 -25.55
CA VAL A 557 11.47 0.04 -26.00
C VAL A 557 11.01 -1.08 -26.89
N VAL A 558 11.63 -1.18 -28.07
CA VAL A 558 11.41 -2.31 -28.98
C VAL A 558 12.73 -3.04 -29.20
N LEU A 559 12.69 -4.33 -28.98
CA LEU A 559 13.81 -5.25 -29.16
C LEU A 559 13.73 -5.95 -30.52
N TYR A 560 14.88 -6.44 -31.01
CA TYR A 560 14.94 -7.28 -32.18
C TYR A 560 15.96 -8.43 -32.00
N ASP A 561 15.74 -9.53 -32.69
CA ASP A 561 16.66 -10.65 -32.68
C ASP A 561 17.58 -10.56 -33.90
N TYR A 562 18.88 -10.92 -33.73
CA TYR A 562 19.84 -11.06 -34.81
C TYR A 562 20.78 -12.24 -34.58
N LYS A 563 21.43 -12.73 -35.65
CA LYS A 563 22.36 -13.85 -35.64
C LYS A 563 23.76 -13.39 -36.00
#